data_2426168897f8ce6d154681a05795a39a
#
_entry.id   2426168897f8ce6d154681a05795a39a
#
_cell.length_a   1.000
_cell.length_b   1.000
_cell.length_c   1.000
_cell.angle_alpha   90.00
_cell.angle_beta   90.00
_cell.angle_gamma   90.00
#
_symmetry.space_group_name_H-M   'P 1'
#
loop_
_entity.id
_entity.type
_entity.pdbx_description
1 polymer ?
#
loop_
_entity_poly.entity_id
_entity_poly.type
_entity_poly.pdbx_seq_one_letter_code
_entity_poly.pdbx_strand_id
1 'polypeptide(L)'
;MIRLLIADDEALERETLADIVARRFEHEVTIETAENGRKAADTAVLWGADLILMDIEMPGMNGLDAARAVLEQRPECKVIFVTAYSLFQYAHEAMHLGACDYLLKPVNPDEVEASIRKAIRQIEAGRRLAELAPVEPE
;
A
#
# COMPACT_ATOMS: atom_id res chain seq x y z
N MET A 1 -4.20 -14.71 -4.18
CA MET A 1 -2.87 -14.07 -4.03
C MET A 1 -3.07 -12.56 -3.88
N ILE A 2 -2.26 -11.93 -3.07
CA ILE A 2 -2.34 -10.49 -2.80
C ILE A 2 -1.54 -9.73 -3.86
N ARG A 3 -2.15 -8.75 -4.50
CA ARG A 3 -1.47 -7.85 -5.44
C ARG A 3 -0.92 -6.66 -4.68
N LEU A 4 0.40 -6.59 -4.58
CA LEU A 4 1.11 -5.59 -3.80
C LEU A 4 1.89 -4.66 -4.72
N LEU A 5 1.59 -3.36 -4.64
CA LEU A 5 2.27 -2.32 -5.40
C LEU A 5 3.27 -1.59 -4.52
N ILE A 6 4.48 -1.38 -5.02
CA ILE A 6 5.51 -0.57 -4.34
C ILE A 6 5.71 0.71 -5.14
N ALA A 7 5.46 1.85 -4.53
CA ALA A 7 5.59 3.16 -5.15
C ALA A 7 6.64 4.01 -4.44
N ASP A 8 7.71 4.33 -5.15
CA ASP A 8 8.82 5.14 -4.66
C ASP A 8 9.55 5.71 -5.87
N ASP A 9 9.96 6.97 -5.83
CA ASP A 9 10.67 7.60 -6.93
C ASP A 9 12.15 7.20 -7.02
N GLU A 10 12.70 6.62 -5.97
CA GLU A 10 14.08 6.15 -5.93
C GLU A 10 14.17 4.66 -6.27
N ALA A 11 14.89 4.35 -7.35
CA ALA A 11 15.00 2.96 -7.83
C ALA A 11 15.57 2.03 -6.76
N LEU A 12 16.60 2.46 -6.04
CA LEU A 12 17.22 1.64 -5.01
C LEU A 12 16.25 1.31 -3.87
N GLU A 13 15.44 2.27 -3.47
CA GLU A 13 14.42 2.07 -2.43
C GLU A 13 13.35 1.09 -2.90
N ARG A 14 12.89 1.23 -4.15
CA ARG A 14 11.91 0.29 -4.72
C ARG A 14 12.46 -1.14 -4.73
N GLU A 15 13.72 -1.29 -5.16
CA GLU A 15 14.37 -2.59 -5.24
C GLU A 15 14.55 -3.22 -3.85
N THR A 16 14.93 -2.41 -2.87
CA THR A 16 15.10 -2.87 -1.50
C THR A 16 13.79 -3.40 -0.92
N LEU A 17 12.70 -2.65 -1.09
CA LEU A 17 11.40 -3.08 -0.61
C LEU A 17 10.90 -4.31 -1.37
N ALA A 18 11.08 -4.33 -2.68
CA ALA A 18 10.67 -5.48 -3.49
C ALA A 18 11.42 -6.75 -3.08
N ASP A 19 12.71 -6.64 -2.78
CA ASP A 19 13.52 -7.77 -2.32
C ASP A 19 13.04 -8.30 -0.97
N ILE A 20 12.77 -7.41 -0.01
CA ILE A 20 12.24 -7.80 1.30
C ILE A 20 10.92 -8.55 1.14
N VAL A 21 10.01 -7.99 0.35
CA VAL A 21 8.69 -8.58 0.15
C VAL A 21 8.78 -9.92 -0.57
N ALA A 22 9.58 -10.00 -1.62
CA ALA A 22 9.74 -11.24 -2.39
C ALA A 22 10.28 -12.38 -1.52
N ARG A 23 11.21 -12.08 -0.63
CA ARG A 23 11.82 -13.10 0.24
C ARG A 23 10.90 -13.54 1.38
N ARG A 24 10.15 -12.60 1.96
CA ARG A 24 9.35 -12.88 3.16
C ARG A 24 7.92 -13.30 2.86
N PHE A 25 7.45 -13.07 1.65
CA PHE A 25 6.06 -13.39 1.24
C PHE A 25 6.03 -14.25 -0.02
N GLU A 26 7.02 -15.13 -0.17
CA GLU A 26 7.09 -16.03 -1.31
C GLU A 26 5.78 -16.83 -1.44
N HIS A 27 5.24 -16.85 -2.66
CA HIS A 27 3.96 -17.51 -3.01
C HIS A 27 2.71 -16.86 -2.40
N GLU A 28 2.84 -15.75 -1.67
CA GLU A 28 1.69 -15.06 -1.07
C GLU A 28 1.29 -13.80 -1.81
N VAL A 29 2.26 -13.13 -2.45
CA VAL A 29 2.04 -11.84 -3.11
C VAL A 29 2.56 -11.83 -4.53
N THR A 30 1.92 -11.02 -5.37
CA THR A 30 2.42 -10.63 -6.69
C THR A 30 2.81 -9.16 -6.60
N ILE A 31 3.99 -8.79 -7.07
CA ILE A 31 4.56 -7.45 -6.88
C ILE A 31 4.58 -6.69 -8.21
N GLU A 32 4.11 -5.44 -8.18
CA GLU A 32 4.31 -4.45 -9.21
C GLU A 32 4.96 -3.22 -8.58
N THR A 33 5.60 -2.39 -9.39
CA THR A 33 6.25 -1.17 -8.91
C THR A 33 5.82 0.05 -9.72
N ALA A 34 5.91 1.23 -9.09
CA ALA A 34 5.65 2.50 -9.75
C ALA A 34 6.67 3.53 -9.26
N GLU A 35 7.13 4.39 -10.17
CA GLU A 35 8.21 5.34 -9.91
C GLU A 35 7.73 6.75 -9.55
N ASN A 36 6.42 6.99 -9.57
CA ASN A 36 5.85 8.27 -9.18
C ASN A 36 4.39 8.09 -8.76
N GLY A 37 3.82 9.13 -8.15
CA GLY A 37 2.46 9.06 -7.62
C GLY A 37 1.39 8.84 -8.68
N ARG A 38 1.53 9.45 -9.86
CA ARG A 38 0.58 9.29 -10.94
C ARG A 38 0.55 7.84 -11.42
N LYS A 39 1.72 7.27 -11.69
CA LYS A 39 1.82 5.87 -12.10
C LYS A 39 1.32 4.93 -11.00
N ALA A 40 1.59 5.26 -9.75
CA ALA A 40 1.10 4.48 -8.62
C ALA A 40 -0.42 4.44 -8.60
N ALA A 41 -1.06 5.60 -8.72
CA ALA A 41 -2.52 5.68 -8.73
C ALA A 41 -3.12 4.93 -9.92
N ASP A 42 -2.59 5.15 -11.11
CA ASP A 42 -3.08 4.49 -12.32
C ASP A 42 -2.89 2.97 -12.25
N THR A 43 -1.71 2.51 -11.84
CA THR A 43 -1.42 1.08 -11.71
C THR A 43 -2.30 0.43 -10.65
N ALA A 44 -2.47 1.07 -9.50
CA ALA A 44 -3.29 0.51 -8.43
C ALA A 44 -4.72 0.28 -8.89
N VAL A 45 -5.30 1.20 -9.63
CA VAL A 45 -6.68 1.09 -10.12
C VAL A 45 -6.77 0.07 -11.25
N LEU A 46 -5.92 0.17 -12.26
CA LEU A 46 -5.99 -0.69 -13.45
C LEU A 46 -5.60 -2.13 -13.16
N TRP A 47 -4.56 -2.34 -12.38
CA TRP A 47 -4.11 -3.68 -12.01
C TRP A 47 -4.95 -4.29 -10.90
N GLY A 48 -5.59 -3.46 -10.09
CA GLY A 48 -6.36 -3.92 -8.95
C GLY A 48 -5.49 -4.26 -7.74
N ALA A 49 -4.63 -3.32 -7.33
CA ALA A 49 -3.79 -3.53 -6.17
C ALA A 49 -4.62 -3.73 -4.91
N ASP A 50 -4.25 -4.72 -4.11
CA ASP A 50 -4.87 -4.99 -2.81
C ASP A 50 -4.18 -4.21 -1.69
N LEU A 51 -2.88 -3.98 -1.86
CA LEU A 51 -2.02 -3.34 -0.87
C LEU A 51 -0.98 -2.49 -1.59
N ILE A 52 -0.72 -1.30 -1.07
CA ILE A 52 0.31 -0.40 -1.61
C ILE A 52 1.29 -0.04 -0.50
N LEU A 53 2.59 -0.20 -0.77
CA LEU A 53 3.65 0.43 -0.01
C LEU A 53 3.97 1.74 -0.72
N MET A 54 3.63 2.87 -0.12
CA MET A 54 3.61 4.17 -0.77
C MET A 54 4.56 5.16 -0.11
N ASP A 55 5.55 5.65 -0.85
CA ASP A 55 6.34 6.80 -0.40
C ASP A 55 5.48 8.07 -0.51
N ILE A 56 5.71 9.05 0.35
CA ILE A 56 4.98 10.31 0.33
C ILE A 56 5.64 11.32 -0.60
N GLU A 57 6.94 11.54 -0.43
CA GLU A 57 7.65 12.56 -1.21
C GLU A 57 8.06 12.03 -2.59
N MET A 58 7.22 12.30 -3.56
CA MET A 58 7.47 11.97 -4.96
C MET A 58 7.18 13.20 -5.84
N PRO A 59 7.98 13.41 -6.91
CA PRO A 59 7.76 14.56 -7.79
C PRO A 59 6.36 14.53 -8.43
N GLY A 60 5.76 15.71 -8.56
CA GLY A 60 4.41 15.84 -9.09
C GLY A 60 3.38 15.45 -8.05
N MET A 61 2.64 14.37 -8.28
CA MET A 61 1.67 13.86 -7.33
C MET A 61 2.38 13.14 -6.18
N ASN A 62 2.22 13.61 -4.94
CA ASN A 62 2.81 12.94 -3.79
C ASN A 62 2.00 11.69 -3.39
N GLY A 63 2.56 10.90 -2.46
CA GLY A 63 1.94 9.64 -2.07
C GLY A 63 0.60 9.79 -1.35
N LEU A 64 0.40 10.89 -0.62
CA LEU A 64 -0.89 11.15 0.03
C LEU A 64 -1.98 11.41 -0.99
N ASP A 65 -1.69 12.22 -2.00
CA ASP A 65 -2.63 12.51 -3.07
C ASP A 65 -2.90 11.27 -3.93
N ALA A 66 -1.87 10.48 -4.20
CA ALA A 66 -2.02 9.23 -4.93
C ALA A 66 -2.91 8.25 -4.16
N ALA A 67 -2.69 8.10 -2.86
CA ALA A 67 -3.51 7.24 -2.01
C ALA A 67 -4.96 7.70 -1.98
N ARG A 68 -5.19 8.99 -1.87
CA ARG A 68 -6.55 9.56 -1.89
C ARG A 68 -7.26 9.20 -3.19
N ALA A 69 -6.59 9.37 -4.33
CA ALA A 69 -7.15 9.03 -5.64
C ALA A 69 -7.49 7.54 -5.75
N VAL A 70 -6.62 6.67 -5.27
CA VAL A 70 -6.85 5.23 -5.27
C VAL A 70 -8.06 4.87 -4.40
N LEU A 71 -8.11 5.39 -3.19
CA LEU A 71 -9.16 5.05 -2.23
C LEU A 71 -10.53 5.55 -2.64
N GLU A 72 -10.62 6.60 -3.47
CA GLU A 72 -11.88 7.04 -4.04
C GLU A 72 -12.47 5.99 -4.98
N GLN A 73 -11.64 5.28 -5.72
CA GLN A 73 -12.08 4.25 -6.68
C GLN A 73 -12.05 2.84 -6.11
N ARG A 74 -11.13 2.58 -5.18
CA ARG A 74 -10.95 1.26 -4.57
C ARG A 74 -10.84 1.42 -3.05
N PRO A 75 -11.95 1.67 -2.36
CA PRO A 75 -11.92 1.91 -0.91
C PRO A 75 -11.43 0.72 -0.09
N GLU A 76 -11.46 -0.48 -0.66
CA GLU A 76 -10.96 -1.69 0.01
C GLU A 76 -9.44 -1.84 -0.05
N CYS A 77 -8.75 -1.07 -0.90
CA CYS A 77 -7.29 -1.11 -1.00
C CYS A 77 -6.64 -0.66 0.32
N LYS A 78 -5.61 -1.37 0.77
CA LYS A 78 -4.87 -1.00 1.97
C LYS A 78 -3.61 -0.23 1.57
N VAL A 79 -3.27 0.79 2.34
CA VAL A 79 -2.09 1.61 2.09
C VAL A 79 -1.21 1.63 3.33
N ILE A 80 0.06 1.32 3.14
CA ILE A 80 1.11 1.48 4.14
C ILE A 80 2.06 2.54 3.59
N PHE A 81 2.21 3.67 4.30
CA PHE A 81 3.17 4.68 3.89
C PHE A 81 4.56 4.32 4.39
N VAL A 82 5.56 4.42 3.51
CA VAL A 82 6.97 4.15 3.82
C VAL A 82 7.77 5.36 3.36
N THR A 83 8.20 6.20 4.30
CA THR A 83 8.75 7.50 3.95
C THR A 83 9.91 7.89 4.87
N ALA A 84 10.82 8.76 4.37
CA ALA A 84 11.88 9.36 5.16
C ALA A 84 11.37 10.51 6.05
N TYR A 85 10.15 10.97 5.82
CA TYR A 85 9.61 12.16 6.48
C TYR A 85 8.79 11.79 7.72
N SER A 86 9.24 12.29 8.87
CA SER A 86 8.57 12.08 10.17
C SER A 86 7.70 13.26 10.58
N LEU A 87 7.24 14.06 9.60
CA LEU A 87 6.41 15.21 9.89
C LEU A 87 5.05 14.76 10.42
N PHE A 88 4.66 15.33 11.55
CA PHE A 88 3.38 15.04 12.18
C PHE A 88 2.21 15.22 11.21
N GLN A 89 2.27 16.26 10.37
CA GLN A 89 1.22 16.56 9.39
C GLN A 89 0.98 15.41 8.42
N TYR A 90 2.06 14.79 7.92
CA TYR A 90 1.95 13.67 7.00
C TYR A 90 1.35 12.43 7.67
N ALA A 91 1.81 12.13 8.88
CA ALA A 91 1.26 11.02 9.65
C ALA A 91 -0.23 11.24 9.96
N HIS A 92 -0.59 12.47 10.31
CA HIS A 92 -1.97 12.83 10.60
C HIS A 92 -2.87 12.65 9.36
N GLU A 93 -2.45 13.15 8.20
CA GLU A 93 -3.20 12.97 6.96
C GLU A 93 -3.29 11.50 6.56
N ALA A 94 -2.21 10.74 6.72
CA ALA A 94 -2.19 9.31 6.42
C ALA A 94 -3.23 8.56 7.25
N MET A 95 -3.30 8.85 8.54
CA MET A 95 -4.29 8.21 9.42
C MET A 95 -5.71 8.63 9.09
N HIS A 96 -5.91 9.89 8.69
CA HIS A 96 -7.21 10.38 8.23
C HIS A 96 -7.69 9.66 6.96
N LEU A 97 -6.76 9.29 6.08
CA LEU A 97 -7.08 8.52 4.88
C LEU A 97 -7.40 7.06 5.20
N GLY A 98 -7.15 6.62 6.43
CA GLY A 98 -7.34 5.25 6.83
C GLY A 98 -6.16 4.35 6.49
N ALA A 99 -4.93 4.91 6.48
CA ALA A 99 -3.73 4.13 6.26
C ALA A 99 -3.62 2.97 7.25
N CYS A 100 -3.17 1.83 6.76
CA CYS A 100 -2.95 0.66 7.58
C CYS A 100 -1.76 0.86 8.51
N ASP A 101 -0.72 1.53 8.04
CA ASP A 101 0.48 1.79 8.82
C ASP A 101 1.30 2.95 8.23
N TYR A 102 2.29 3.41 8.98
CA TYR A 102 3.19 4.49 8.59
C TYR A 102 4.59 4.13 9.07
N LEU A 103 5.46 3.75 8.15
CA LEU A 103 6.83 3.31 8.45
C LEU A 103 7.85 4.35 8.03
N LEU A 104 8.89 4.53 8.87
CA LEU A 104 9.95 5.48 8.56
C LEU A 104 11.17 4.77 7.99
N LYS A 105 11.79 5.40 6.99
CA LYS A 105 13.07 4.96 6.44
C LYS A 105 14.21 5.41 7.37
N PRO A 106 15.31 4.63 7.47
CA PRO A 106 15.55 3.38 6.76
C PRO A 106 14.67 2.26 7.30
N VAL A 107 14.14 1.44 6.38
CA VAL A 107 13.20 0.40 6.76
C VAL A 107 13.88 -0.75 7.50
N ASN A 108 13.19 -1.27 8.50
CA ASN A 108 13.58 -2.51 9.17
C ASN A 108 12.76 -3.63 8.53
N PRO A 109 13.40 -4.67 7.96
CA PRO A 109 12.67 -5.75 7.31
C PRO A 109 11.62 -6.43 8.18
N ASP A 110 11.87 -6.57 9.49
CA ASP A 110 10.91 -7.17 10.41
C ASP A 110 9.67 -6.28 10.59
N GLU A 111 9.85 -4.97 10.64
CA GLU A 111 8.73 -4.02 10.71
C GLU A 111 7.90 -4.05 9.43
N VAL A 112 8.58 -4.10 8.26
CA VAL A 112 7.90 -4.20 6.97
C VAL A 112 7.06 -5.47 6.93
N GLU A 113 7.63 -6.59 7.32
CA GLU A 113 6.92 -7.87 7.36
C GLU A 113 5.71 -7.82 8.27
N ALA A 114 5.86 -7.31 9.50
CA ALA A 114 4.76 -7.20 10.46
C ALA A 114 3.64 -6.32 9.94
N SER A 115 3.99 -5.21 9.33
CA SER A 115 3.01 -4.27 8.76
C SER A 115 2.23 -4.89 7.61
N ILE A 116 2.91 -5.59 6.71
CA ILE A 116 2.27 -6.29 5.59
C ILE A 116 1.38 -7.42 6.10
N ARG A 117 1.83 -8.20 7.09
CA ARG A 117 1.00 -9.27 7.68
C ARG A 117 -0.30 -8.71 8.25
N LYS A 118 -0.22 -7.59 8.95
CA LYS A 118 -1.41 -6.90 9.46
C LYS A 118 -2.36 -6.52 8.34
N ALA A 119 -1.83 -5.93 7.27
CA ALA A 119 -2.63 -5.53 6.12
C ALA A 119 -3.28 -6.74 5.44
N ILE A 120 -2.54 -7.84 5.26
CA ILE A 120 -3.07 -9.07 4.65
C ILE A 120 -4.22 -9.62 5.49
N ARG A 121 -4.08 -9.64 6.82
CA ARG A 121 -5.16 -10.09 7.70
C ARG A 121 -6.42 -9.25 7.53
N GLN A 122 -6.27 -7.93 7.38
CA GLN A 122 -7.41 -7.04 7.16
C GLN A 122 -8.06 -7.29 5.79
N ILE A 123 -7.25 -7.50 4.75
CA ILE A 123 -7.75 -7.80 3.41
C ILE A 123 -8.52 -9.11 3.41
N GLU A 124 -7.97 -10.15 4.01
CA GLU A 124 -8.62 -11.47 4.08
C GLU A 124 -9.90 -11.43 4.90
N ALA A 125 -9.91 -10.69 6.00
CA ALA A 125 -11.12 -10.49 6.81
C ALA A 125 -12.21 -9.79 6.01
N GLY A 126 -11.85 -8.77 5.23
CA GLY A 126 -12.79 -8.06 4.36
C GLY A 126 -13.36 -8.97 3.28
N ARG A 127 -12.54 -9.84 2.70
CA ARG A 127 -12.97 -10.82 1.69
C ARG A 127 -13.93 -11.83 2.28
N ARG A 128 -13.66 -12.33 3.48
CA ARG A 128 -14.57 -13.26 4.16
C ARG A 128 -15.91 -12.62 4.47
N LEU A 129 -15.90 -11.37 4.93
CA LEU A 129 -17.14 -10.64 5.21
C LEU A 129 -17.96 -10.42 3.95
N ALA A 130 -17.30 -10.12 2.83
CA ALA A 130 -17.97 -9.96 1.54
C ALA A 130 -18.62 -11.26 1.07
N GLU A 131 -17.97 -12.40 1.29
CA GLU A 131 -18.51 -13.72 0.95
C GLU A 131 -19.71 -14.10 1.82
N LEU A 132 -19.75 -13.64 3.07
CA LEU A 132 -20.81 -13.93 4.02
C LEU A 132 -21.95 -12.92 3.96
N ALA A 133 -21.80 -11.82 3.22
CA ALA A 133 -22.82 -10.80 3.10
C ALA A 133 -24.08 -11.41 2.49
N PRO A 134 -25.27 -11.18 3.07
CA PRO A 134 -26.50 -11.67 2.47
C PRO A 134 -26.74 -11.01 1.12
N VAL A 135 -27.27 -11.81 0.18
CA VAL A 135 -27.70 -11.28 -1.11
C VAL A 135 -28.94 -10.44 -0.85
N GLU A 136 -28.87 -9.16 -1.19
CA GLU A 136 -30.03 -8.29 -1.01
C GLU A 136 -31.14 -8.71 -1.97
N PRO A 137 -32.37 -8.89 -1.48
CA PRO A 137 -33.49 -9.17 -2.37
C PRO A 137 -33.77 -7.95 -3.24
N GLU A 138 -34.02 -8.18 -4.49
CA GLU A 138 -34.41 -7.12 -5.43
C GLU A 138 -35.74 -6.48 -5.05
#